data_6d4e48736b77f2fb8d6f4d3f5a90b5e2
#
_entry.id   6d4e48736b77f2fb8d6f4d3f5a90b5e2
#
_cell.length_a   1.000
_cell.length_b   1.000
_cell.length_c   1.000
_cell.angle_alpha   90.00
_cell.angle_beta   90.00
_cell.angle_gamma   90.00
#
_symmetry.space_group_name_H-M   'P 1'
#
loop_
_entity.id
_entity.type
_entity.pdbx_description
1 polymer ?
#
loop_
_entity_poly.entity_id
_entity_poly.type
_entity_poly.pdbx_seq_one_letter_code
_entity_poly.pdbx_strand_id
1 'polypeptide(L)'
;RVDSALKQVDMYEYRTHAPHLLSGGQKQRIAIAGVIAMEPKCIVLDEPTAMLDPRGRREVIDTIGRLNREKGITVVLITHHMDEAAKAQRVVVLDKGKVAADGTPKEVFSQVELLHGIGLAAPETVELCWELNQEGFDLPLDKLDPKECAQALYDLVMA
;
A
#
# COMPACT_ATOMS: atom_id res chain seq x y z
N ARG A 1 -3.99 -3.59 27.87
CA ARG A 1 -3.45 -3.91 26.54
C ARG A 1 -4.54 -3.82 25.47
N VAL A 2 -5.70 -4.48 25.64
CA VAL A 2 -6.80 -4.45 24.66
C VAL A 2 -7.28 -3.02 24.40
N ASP A 3 -7.57 -2.24 25.42
CA ASP A 3 -8.00 -0.85 25.27
C ASP A 3 -6.95 0.02 24.57
N SER A 4 -5.68 -0.18 24.87
CA SER A 4 -4.57 0.50 24.20
C SER A 4 -4.49 0.14 22.70
N ALA A 5 -4.61 -1.14 22.37
CA ALA A 5 -4.62 -1.63 21.00
C ALA A 5 -5.81 -1.08 20.20
N LEU A 6 -7.02 -1.09 20.78
CA LEU A 6 -8.21 -0.53 20.13
C LEU A 6 -8.09 0.98 19.87
N LYS A 7 -7.46 1.74 20.78
CA LYS A 7 -7.18 3.17 20.57
C LYS A 7 -6.19 3.40 19.42
N GLN A 8 -5.19 2.55 19.27
CA GLN A 8 -4.18 2.65 18.21
C GLN A 8 -4.76 2.47 16.79
N VAL A 9 -5.87 1.77 16.68
CA VAL A 9 -6.55 1.51 15.40
C VAL A 9 -7.86 2.29 15.25
N ASP A 10 -8.13 3.27 16.13
CA ASP A 10 -9.34 4.11 16.19
C ASP A 10 -10.65 3.31 16.32
N MET A 11 -10.60 2.21 17.09
CA MET A 11 -11.74 1.31 17.31
C MET A 11 -12.23 1.27 18.76
N TYR A 12 -11.71 2.12 19.64
CA TYR A 12 -12.06 2.08 21.06
C TYR A 12 -13.55 2.33 21.33
N GLU A 13 -14.18 3.24 20.60
CA GLU A 13 -15.61 3.56 20.73
C GLU A 13 -16.51 2.37 20.35
N TYR A 14 -15.99 1.43 19.56
CA TYR A 14 -16.70 0.25 19.11
C TYR A 14 -16.49 -0.99 19.99
N ARG A 15 -15.78 -0.87 21.13
CA ARG A 15 -15.39 -2.01 21.99
C ARG A 15 -16.55 -2.84 22.53
N THR A 16 -17.76 -2.27 22.62
CA THR A 16 -18.99 -2.94 23.09
C THR A 16 -19.93 -3.32 21.95
N HIS A 17 -19.58 -2.99 20.70
CA HIS A 17 -20.42 -3.32 19.55
C HIS A 17 -20.30 -4.80 19.18
N ALA A 18 -21.43 -5.38 18.79
CA ALA A 18 -21.42 -6.74 18.27
C ALA A 18 -20.71 -6.77 16.90
N PRO A 19 -19.87 -7.80 16.60
CA PRO A 19 -19.08 -7.85 15.37
C PRO A 19 -19.88 -7.73 14.07
N HIS A 20 -21.14 -8.19 14.05
CA HIS A 20 -22.00 -8.12 12.86
C HIS A 20 -22.48 -6.70 12.53
N LEU A 21 -22.37 -5.76 13.47
CA LEU A 21 -22.71 -4.34 13.27
C LEU A 21 -21.56 -3.52 12.68
N LEU A 22 -20.38 -4.11 12.53
CA LEU A 22 -19.18 -3.43 12.06
C LEU A 22 -19.01 -3.59 10.54
N SER A 23 -18.52 -2.52 9.90
CA SER A 23 -18.10 -2.57 8.50
C SER A 23 -16.89 -3.51 8.29
N GLY A 24 -16.61 -3.89 7.05
CA GLY A 24 -15.44 -4.72 6.71
C GLY A 24 -14.13 -4.09 7.21
N GLY A 25 -13.91 -2.80 6.94
CA GLY A 25 -12.71 -2.08 7.41
C GLY A 25 -12.61 -1.97 8.92
N GLN A 26 -13.74 -1.81 9.62
CA GLN A 26 -13.77 -1.84 11.09
C GLN A 26 -13.40 -3.22 11.65
N LYS A 27 -13.94 -4.29 11.07
CA LYS A 27 -13.57 -5.67 11.44
C LYS A 27 -12.09 -5.92 11.24
N GLN A 28 -11.53 -5.46 10.12
CA GLN A 28 -10.11 -5.62 9.84
C GLN A 28 -9.23 -4.86 10.83
N ARG A 29 -9.58 -3.63 11.17
CA ARG A 29 -8.85 -2.86 12.20
C ARG A 29 -8.91 -3.52 13.57
N ILE A 30 -10.04 -4.12 13.95
CA ILE A 30 -10.16 -4.91 15.20
C ILE A 30 -9.27 -6.15 15.14
N ALA A 31 -9.20 -6.85 14.01
CA ALA A 31 -8.28 -7.99 13.86
C ALA A 31 -6.81 -7.55 14.04
N ILE A 32 -6.42 -6.41 13.44
CA ILE A 32 -5.10 -5.80 13.64
C ILE A 32 -4.88 -5.44 15.12
N ALA A 33 -5.88 -4.85 15.81
CA ALA A 33 -5.79 -4.55 17.24
C ALA A 33 -5.53 -5.81 18.08
N GLY A 34 -6.16 -6.94 17.74
CA GLY A 34 -5.89 -8.23 18.37
C GLY A 34 -4.43 -8.66 18.29
N VAL A 35 -3.81 -8.47 17.14
CA VAL A 35 -2.38 -8.76 16.94
C VAL A 35 -1.51 -7.76 17.71
N ILE A 36 -1.83 -6.46 17.66
CA ILE A 36 -1.06 -5.40 18.36
C ILE A 36 -1.10 -5.57 19.88
N ALA A 37 -2.20 -6.07 20.43
CA ALA A 37 -2.34 -6.33 21.87
C ALA A 37 -1.28 -7.32 22.40
N MET A 38 -0.67 -8.11 21.53
CA MET A 38 0.47 -8.99 21.86
C MET A 38 1.82 -8.25 21.89
N GLU A 39 1.85 -6.95 21.51
CA GLU A 39 3.06 -6.11 21.45
C GLU A 39 4.16 -6.69 20.55
N PRO A 40 3.84 -7.07 19.30
CA PRO A 40 4.80 -7.68 18.40
C PRO A 40 5.81 -6.67 17.89
N LYS A 41 7.02 -7.13 17.55
CA LYS A 41 8.02 -6.32 16.85
C LYS A 41 7.80 -6.30 15.33
N CYS A 42 7.12 -7.31 14.81
CA CYS A 42 6.81 -7.48 13.39
C CYS A 42 5.41 -8.04 13.21
N ILE A 43 4.71 -7.53 12.21
CA ILE A 43 3.37 -8.01 11.80
C ILE A 43 3.45 -8.41 10.33
N VAL A 44 2.90 -9.56 9.99
CA VAL A 44 2.70 -9.99 8.59
C VAL A 44 1.20 -9.94 8.30
N LEU A 45 0.84 -9.20 7.27
CA LEU A 45 -0.53 -9.00 6.82
C LEU A 45 -0.66 -9.51 5.38
N ASP A 46 -1.45 -10.55 5.21
CA ASP A 46 -1.71 -11.15 3.91
C ASP A 46 -3.04 -10.64 3.36
N GLU A 47 -2.99 -9.86 2.30
CA GLU A 47 -4.11 -9.20 1.62
C GLU A 47 -5.13 -8.55 2.58
N PRO A 48 -4.73 -7.71 3.53
CA PRO A 48 -5.62 -7.22 4.58
C PRO A 48 -6.76 -6.33 4.06
N THR A 49 -6.76 -5.97 2.79
CA THR A 49 -7.71 -5.04 2.17
C THR A 49 -8.56 -5.67 1.07
N ALA A 50 -8.34 -6.95 0.73
CA ALA A 50 -8.95 -7.62 -0.42
C ALA A 50 -10.49 -7.55 -0.47
N MET A 51 -11.17 -7.53 0.69
CA MET A 51 -12.64 -7.54 0.77
C MET A 51 -13.21 -6.18 1.20
N LEU A 52 -12.43 -5.11 1.06
CA LEU A 52 -12.82 -3.78 1.52
C LEU A 52 -13.18 -2.86 0.35
N ASP A 53 -14.15 -1.98 0.60
CA ASP A 53 -14.42 -0.85 -0.27
C ASP A 53 -13.23 0.14 -0.28
N PRO A 54 -13.14 1.06 -1.26
CA PRO A 54 -12.00 1.97 -1.38
C PRO A 54 -11.74 2.83 -0.13
N ARG A 55 -12.79 3.18 0.63
CA ARG A 55 -12.65 3.93 1.87
C ARG A 55 -12.04 3.08 2.98
N GLY A 56 -12.60 1.88 3.21
CA GLY A 56 -12.10 0.93 4.21
C GLY A 56 -10.67 0.52 3.93
N ARG A 57 -10.29 0.35 2.66
CA ARG A 57 -8.93 0.06 2.24
C ARG A 57 -7.97 1.18 2.67
N ARG A 58 -8.27 2.44 2.35
CA ARG A 58 -7.45 3.59 2.79
C ARG A 58 -7.30 3.65 4.30
N GLU A 59 -8.41 3.49 5.06
CA GLU A 59 -8.39 3.53 6.52
C GLU A 59 -7.49 2.44 7.13
N VAL A 60 -7.47 1.24 6.56
CA VAL A 60 -6.61 0.14 7.02
C VAL A 60 -5.15 0.42 6.70
N ILE A 61 -4.83 0.81 5.47
CA ILE A 61 -3.45 1.12 5.05
C ILE A 61 -2.87 2.30 5.84
N ASP A 62 -3.65 3.36 6.09
CA ASP A 62 -3.23 4.49 6.89
C ASP A 62 -2.96 4.08 8.36
N THR A 63 -3.80 3.20 8.90
CA THR A 63 -3.59 2.62 10.24
C THR A 63 -2.29 1.82 10.31
N ILE A 64 -2.02 0.96 9.32
CA ILE A 64 -0.80 0.17 9.22
C ILE A 64 0.43 1.09 9.13
N GLY A 65 0.38 2.10 8.27
CA GLY A 65 1.46 3.08 8.12
C GLY A 65 1.73 3.87 9.40
N ARG A 66 0.68 4.25 10.13
CA ARG A 66 0.80 4.91 11.44
C ARG A 66 1.46 4.01 12.49
N LEU A 67 1.07 2.74 12.56
CA LEU A 67 1.68 1.78 13.49
C LEU A 67 3.17 1.59 13.21
N ASN A 68 3.57 1.52 11.95
CA ASN A 68 4.98 1.45 11.58
C ASN A 68 5.74 2.71 12.03
N ARG A 69 5.24 3.92 11.66
CA ARG A 69 5.94 5.18 11.94
C ARG A 69 5.97 5.54 13.43
N GLU A 70 4.86 5.37 14.14
CA GLU A 70 4.72 5.87 15.53
C GLU A 70 5.13 4.82 16.57
N LYS A 71 5.00 3.54 16.26
CA LYS A 71 5.31 2.44 17.20
C LYS A 71 6.56 1.67 16.84
N GLY A 72 7.17 1.93 15.70
CA GLY A 72 8.35 1.20 15.25
C GLY A 72 8.10 -0.28 14.96
N ILE A 73 6.85 -0.67 14.74
CA ILE A 73 6.49 -2.05 14.39
C ILE A 73 6.89 -2.28 12.94
N THR A 74 7.69 -3.30 12.69
CA THR A 74 7.96 -3.74 11.31
C THR A 74 6.69 -4.34 10.72
N VAL A 75 6.31 -3.89 9.53
CA VAL A 75 5.15 -4.42 8.82
C VAL A 75 5.59 -5.06 7.52
N VAL A 76 5.21 -6.33 7.33
CA VAL A 76 5.28 -7.03 6.05
C VAL A 76 3.86 -7.09 5.50
N LEU A 77 3.62 -6.38 4.41
CA LEU A 77 2.34 -6.35 3.72
C LEU A 77 2.43 -7.16 2.43
N ILE A 78 1.60 -8.19 2.31
CA ILE A 78 1.43 -8.94 1.07
C ILE A 78 0.19 -8.38 0.39
N THR A 79 0.35 -7.88 -0.82
CA THR A 79 -0.75 -7.27 -1.59
C THR A 79 -0.49 -7.41 -3.10
N HIS A 80 -1.56 -7.43 -3.87
CA HIS A 80 -1.55 -7.27 -5.32
C HIS A 80 -2.02 -5.88 -5.77
N HIS A 81 -2.24 -4.96 -4.82
CA HIS A 81 -2.61 -3.57 -5.08
C HIS A 81 -1.37 -2.68 -5.13
N MET A 82 -1.03 -2.19 -6.30
CA MET A 82 0.19 -1.40 -6.52
C MET A 82 0.18 -0.07 -5.77
N ASP A 83 -0.99 0.55 -5.59
CA ASP A 83 -1.19 1.77 -4.82
C ASP A 83 -0.91 1.59 -3.31
N GLU A 84 -1.10 0.38 -2.78
CA GLU A 84 -0.72 0.03 -1.41
C GLU A 84 0.80 -0.21 -1.30
N ALA A 85 1.36 -0.98 -2.23
CA ALA A 85 2.79 -1.26 -2.27
C ALA A 85 3.62 0.02 -2.51
N ALA A 86 3.10 0.98 -3.27
CA ALA A 86 3.73 2.29 -3.49
C ALA A 86 3.93 3.13 -2.21
N LYS A 87 3.17 2.84 -1.14
CA LYS A 87 3.30 3.51 0.17
C LYS A 87 4.32 2.85 1.10
N ALA A 88 4.90 1.72 0.71
CA ALA A 88 5.91 1.01 1.50
C ALA A 88 7.28 1.71 1.43
N GLN A 89 8.16 1.38 2.35
CA GLN A 89 9.56 1.83 2.33
C GLN A 89 10.43 0.94 1.43
N ARG A 90 10.03 -0.31 1.23
CA ARG A 90 10.70 -1.31 0.41
C ARG A 90 9.65 -2.22 -0.22
N VAL A 91 9.85 -2.55 -1.47
CA VAL A 91 9.01 -3.48 -2.23
C VAL A 91 9.86 -4.66 -2.66
N VAL A 92 9.34 -5.85 -2.45
CA VAL A 92 9.94 -7.11 -2.93
C VAL A 92 8.91 -7.78 -3.84
N VAL A 93 9.26 -7.96 -5.09
CA VAL A 93 8.42 -8.64 -6.08
C VAL A 93 8.85 -10.09 -6.18
N LEU A 94 7.87 -10.98 -6.05
CA LEU A 94 8.08 -12.43 -6.15
C LEU A 94 7.43 -12.96 -7.43
N ASP A 95 8.20 -13.73 -8.21
CA ASP A 95 7.69 -14.52 -9.34
C ASP A 95 8.21 -15.96 -9.25
N LYS A 96 7.33 -16.92 -9.38
CA LYS A 96 7.64 -18.38 -9.35
C LYS A 96 8.58 -18.80 -8.22
N GLY A 97 8.37 -18.23 -7.03
CA GLY A 97 9.15 -18.55 -5.83
C GLY A 97 10.55 -17.92 -5.78
N LYS A 98 10.83 -16.93 -6.65
CA LYS A 98 12.09 -16.19 -6.67
C LYS A 98 11.82 -14.71 -6.53
N VAL A 99 12.80 -13.97 -6.01
CA VAL A 99 12.77 -12.51 -6.00
C VAL A 99 13.07 -12.03 -7.42
N ALA A 100 12.10 -11.33 -8.02
CA ALA A 100 12.21 -10.73 -9.34
C ALA A 100 12.73 -9.27 -9.26
N ALA A 101 12.29 -8.51 -8.24
CA ALA A 101 12.78 -7.17 -7.97
C ALA A 101 12.78 -6.90 -6.46
N ASP A 102 13.67 -6.04 -6.00
CA ASP A 102 13.81 -5.64 -4.59
C ASP A 102 14.41 -4.23 -4.54
N GLY A 103 13.73 -3.30 -3.89
CA GLY A 103 14.18 -1.91 -3.80
C GLY A 103 13.12 -0.99 -3.20
N THR A 104 13.34 0.31 -3.34
CA THR A 104 12.31 1.31 -3.04
C THR A 104 11.15 1.20 -4.03
N PRO A 105 9.94 1.67 -3.68
CA PRO A 105 8.82 1.69 -4.63
C PRO A 105 9.18 2.34 -5.97
N LYS A 106 9.91 3.46 -5.96
CA LYS A 106 10.33 4.16 -7.18
C LYS A 106 11.24 3.32 -8.05
N GLU A 107 12.23 2.63 -7.46
CA GLU A 107 13.16 1.76 -8.18
C GLU A 107 12.47 0.52 -8.76
N VAL A 108 11.54 -0.06 -8.02
CA VAL A 108 10.85 -1.27 -8.47
C VAL A 108 9.80 -0.95 -9.53
N PHE A 109 8.96 0.06 -9.30
CA PHE A 109 7.86 0.37 -10.22
C PHE A 109 8.30 1.07 -11.50
N SER A 110 9.48 1.69 -11.56
CA SER A 110 10.04 2.18 -12.82
C SER A 110 10.50 1.07 -13.78
N GLN A 111 10.57 -0.19 -13.31
CA GLN A 111 10.92 -1.36 -14.14
C GLN A 111 9.66 -1.95 -14.80
N VAL A 112 8.91 -1.14 -15.56
CA VAL A 112 7.58 -1.50 -16.10
C VAL A 112 7.66 -2.74 -16.98
N GLU A 113 8.64 -2.85 -17.87
CA GLU A 113 8.81 -4.00 -18.76
C GLU A 113 9.05 -5.31 -18.00
N LEU A 114 9.82 -5.26 -16.89
CA LEU A 114 10.02 -6.42 -16.02
C LEU A 114 8.71 -6.83 -15.36
N LEU A 115 7.94 -5.87 -14.84
CA LEU A 115 6.65 -6.13 -14.19
C LEU A 115 5.66 -6.74 -15.18
N HIS A 116 5.52 -6.17 -16.39
CA HIS A 116 4.69 -6.72 -17.45
C HIS A 116 5.12 -8.13 -17.84
N GLY A 117 6.43 -8.40 -17.92
CA GLY A 117 6.97 -9.72 -18.26
C GLY A 117 6.60 -10.82 -17.27
N ILE A 118 6.26 -10.48 -16.02
CA ILE A 118 5.80 -11.41 -14.97
C ILE A 118 4.30 -11.30 -14.67
N GLY A 119 3.56 -10.54 -15.49
CA GLY A 119 2.11 -10.41 -15.39
C GLY A 119 1.62 -9.45 -14.30
N LEU A 120 2.47 -8.53 -13.85
CA LEU A 120 2.10 -7.44 -12.95
C LEU A 120 2.02 -6.12 -13.72
N ALA A 121 1.20 -5.20 -13.21
CA ALA A 121 1.18 -3.81 -13.65
C ALA A 121 1.98 -2.93 -12.67
N ALA A 122 2.47 -1.78 -13.13
CA ALA A 122 2.95 -0.72 -12.27
C ALA A 122 1.74 0.11 -11.72
N PRO A 123 1.95 1.05 -10.78
CA PRO A 123 0.92 2.04 -10.42
C PRO A 123 0.42 2.81 -11.65
N GLU A 124 -0.87 3.17 -11.66
CA GLU A 124 -1.51 3.83 -12.82
C GLU A 124 -0.77 5.08 -13.31
N THR A 125 -0.16 5.84 -12.40
CA THR A 125 0.64 7.03 -12.75
C THR A 125 1.90 6.68 -13.53
N VAL A 126 2.53 5.57 -13.21
CA VAL A 126 3.74 5.08 -13.89
C VAL A 126 3.37 4.47 -15.24
N GLU A 127 2.28 3.67 -15.29
CA GLU A 127 1.76 3.13 -16.55
C GLU A 127 1.45 4.24 -17.55
N LEU A 128 0.77 5.30 -17.11
CA LEU A 128 0.46 6.45 -17.96
C LEU A 128 1.74 7.09 -18.52
N CYS A 129 2.73 7.35 -17.66
CA CYS A 129 4.01 7.92 -18.12
C CYS A 129 4.73 6.97 -19.10
N TRP A 130 4.72 5.67 -18.81
CA TRP A 130 5.34 4.67 -19.67
C TRP A 130 4.66 4.58 -21.05
N GLU A 131 3.33 4.55 -21.12
CA GLU A 131 2.58 4.54 -22.38
C GLU A 131 2.87 5.80 -23.21
N LEU A 132 2.88 6.98 -22.57
CA LEU A 132 3.23 8.24 -23.26
C LEU A 132 4.68 8.22 -23.79
N ASN A 133 5.60 7.61 -23.05
CA ASN A 133 6.99 7.46 -23.53
C ASN A 133 7.09 6.54 -24.77
N GLN A 134 6.20 5.54 -24.92
CA GLN A 134 6.12 4.74 -26.15
C GLN A 134 5.66 5.58 -27.37
N GLU A 135 4.88 6.65 -27.13
CA GLU A 135 4.45 7.61 -28.17
C GLU A 135 5.49 8.72 -28.45
N GLY A 136 6.67 8.66 -27.80
CA GLY A 136 7.78 9.56 -28.05
C GLY A 136 7.89 10.75 -27.10
N PHE A 137 7.16 10.75 -26.00
CA PHE A 137 7.35 11.71 -24.90
C PHE A 137 8.52 11.25 -24.00
N ASP A 138 9.00 12.13 -23.12
CA ASP A 138 10.09 11.83 -22.18
C ASP A 138 9.62 12.21 -20.76
N LEU A 139 8.88 11.29 -20.14
CA LEU A 139 8.32 11.45 -18.80
C LEU A 139 9.05 10.55 -17.80
N PRO A 140 9.32 11.03 -16.58
CA PRO A 140 9.97 10.23 -15.55
C PRO A 140 9.02 9.12 -15.03
N LEU A 141 9.54 7.89 -14.90
CA LEU A 141 8.77 6.72 -14.42
C LEU A 141 8.77 6.55 -12.88
N ASP A 142 9.28 7.55 -12.14
CA ASP A 142 9.37 7.53 -10.68
C ASP A 142 8.25 8.32 -9.97
N LYS A 143 7.25 8.79 -10.72
CA LYS A 143 6.14 9.61 -10.23
C LYS A 143 4.98 8.75 -9.75
N LEU A 144 5.08 8.24 -8.51
CA LEU A 144 4.07 7.35 -7.92
C LEU A 144 2.83 8.12 -7.41
N ASP A 145 3.01 9.38 -7.00
CA ASP A 145 1.91 10.24 -6.55
C ASP A 145 1.21 10.90 -7.73
N PRO A 146 -0.14 10.89 -7.79
CA PRO A 146 -0.90 11.52 -8.88
C PRO A 146 -0.59 13.01 -9.08
N LYS A 147 -0.26 13.76 -8.02
CA LYS A 147 0.10 15.18 -8.13
C LYS A 147 1.48 15.36 -8.75
N GLU A 148 2.46 14.51 -8.37
CA GLU A 148 3.79 14.52 -8.99
C GLU A 148 3.68 14.16 -10.48
N CYS A 149 2.88 13.18 -10.84
CA CYS A 149 2.61 12.80 -12.22
C CYS A 149 1.94 13.94 -13.00
N ALA A 150 0.89 14.56 -12.46
CA ALA A 150 0.20 15.68 -13.07
C ALA A 150 1.13 16.89 -13.29
N GLN A 151 2.04 17.16 -12.34
CA GLN A 151 3.03 18.23 -12.49
C GLN A 151 4.02 17.93 -13.64
N ALA A 152 4.51 16.69 -13.73
CA ALA A 152 5.42 16.30 -14.81
C ALA A 152 4.74 16.41 -16.19
N LEU A 153 3.46 16.04 -16.30
CA LEU A 153 2.67 16.21 -17.52
C LEU A 153 2.45 17.69 -17.86
N TYR A 154 2.15 18.52 -16.88
CA TYR A 154 1.99 19.96 -17.08
C TYR A 154 3.27 20.60 -17.59
N ASP A 155 4.40 20.29 -16.96
CA ASP A 155 5.71 20.82 -17.35
C ASP A 155 6.08 20.41 -18.79
N LEU A 156 5.74 19.17 -19.19
CA LEU A 156 5.96 18.67 -20.55
C LEU A 156 5.13 19.46 -21.61
N VAL A 157 3.85 19.76 -21.28
CA VAL A 157 2.94 20.46 -22.21
C VAL A 157 3.29 21.95 -22.33
N MET A 158 3.87 22.54 -21.27
CA MET A 158 4.20 23.97 -21.22
C MET A 158 5.64 24.27 -21.70
N ALA A 159 6.45 23.26 -21.97
CA ALA A 159 7.82 23.38 -22.52
C ALA A 159 7.80 23.54 -24.04
#